data_77f14356261e80deac6d511777040e67
#
_entry.id   77f14356261e80deac6d511777040e67
#
_cell.length_a   1.000
_cell.length_b   1.000
_cell.length_c   1.000
_cell.angle_alpha   90.00
_cell.angle_beta   90.00
_cell.angle_gamma   90.00
#
_symmetry.space_group_name_H-M   'P 1'
#
loop_
_entity.id
_entity.type
_entity.pdbx_description
1 polymer ?
#
loop_
_entity_poly.entity_id
_entity_poly.type
_entity_poly.pdbx_seq_one_letter_code
_entity_poly.pdbx_strand_id
1 'polypeptide(L)'
;MENPYILLYDKKISNVKDFLPILQPAAESCRPLLVIAEDVDSEALTTLVVNRLRGGLKICAVKAPGFGDRRKAMLEDIAVLTGGVVISEDKGLTLDKATLEMLGSAKKVTVSKDFTTIVDGAGSKESIAERVNYIKSEIANTKSQYDKEKLQERLAKLAGGVAVLYVGANSEVEMKEKKDRVDDALCATRAATEEGVVIGCG
;
A
#
# COMPACT_ATOMS: atom_id res chain seq x y z
N MET A 1 -11.17 4.47 -3.31
CA MET A 1 -11.73 3.15 -3.67
C MET A 1 -12.34 2.57 -2.42
N GLU A 2 -13.59 2.18 -2.47
CA GLU A 2 -14.30 1.55 -1.34
C GLU A 2 -14.40 0.05 -1.60
N ASN A 3 -14.09 -0.74 -0.57
CA ASN A 3 -14.11 -2.19 -0.57
C ASN A 3 -13.37 -2.83 -1.78
N PRO A 4 -12.13 -2.39 -2.10
CA PRO A 4 -11.38 -2.92 -3.23
C PRO A 4 -10.85 -4.32 -2.98
N TYR A 5 -10.66 -5.08 -4.08
CA TYR A 5 -9.70 -6.17 -4.10
C TYR A 5 -8.29 -5.61 -4.21
N ILE A 6 -7.34 -6.31 -3.61
CA ILE A 6 -5.92 -5.92 -3.60
C ILE A 6 -5.09 -7.09 -4.11
N LEU A 7 -4.48 -6.91 -5.28
CA LEU A 7 -3.54 -7.85 -5.86
C LEU A 7 -2.12 -7.44 -5.49
N LEU A 8 -1.34 -8.38 -4.97
CA LEU A 8 0.06 -8.19 -4.60
C LEU A 8 0.94 -9.08 -5.48
N TYR A 9 1.81 -8.46 -6.26
CA TYR A 9 2.73 -9.16 -7.15
C TYR A 9 4.16 -8.66 -6.96
N ASP A 10 5.11 -9.56 -6.83
CA ASP A 10 6.51 -9.23 -6.51
C ASP A 10 7.35 -8.85 -7.72
N LYS A 11 6.85 -9.08 -8.93
CA LYS A 11 7.52 -8.78 -10.19
C LYS A 11 6.80 -7.70 -10.99
N LYS A 12 7.35 -7.44 -12.18
CA LYS A 12 6.79 -6.54 -13.18
C LYS A 12 5.66 -7.21 -13.96
N ILE A 13 4.58 -6.48 -14.19
CA ILE A 13 3.48 -6.91 -15.07
C ILE A 13 3.76 -6.40 -16.48
N SER A 14 4.15 -7.31 -17.38
CA SER A 14 4.47 -6.94 -18.76
C SER A 14 3.32 -7.27 -19.72
N ASN A 15 2.60 -8.36 -19.48
CA ASN A 15 1.56 -8.84 -20.37
C ASN A 15 0.19 -8.87 -19.67
N VAL A 16 -0.80 -8.20 -20.26
CA VAL A 16 -2.17 -8.20 -19.74
C VAL A 16 -2.83 -9.56 -19.80
N LYS A 17 -2.41 -10.42 -20.73
CA LYS A 17 -3.00 -11.77 -20.87
C LYS A 17 -2.80 -12.63 -19.63
N ASP A 18 -1.65 -12.52 -18.97
CA ASP A 18 -1.33 -13.28 -17.75
C ASP A 18 -2.19 -12.82 -16.56
N PHE A 19 -2.75 -11.63 -16.67
CA PHE A 19 -3.56 -10.98 -15.66
C PHE A 19 -5.08 -11.09 -15.92
N LEU A 20 -5.50 -11.54 -17.10
CA LEU A 20 -6.91 -11.70 -17.46
C LEU A 20 -7.71 -12.59 -16.50
N PRO A 21 -7.17 -13.70 -15.95
CA PRO A 21 -7.90 -14.55 -15.00
C PRO A 21 -8.37 -13.83 -13.75
N ILE A 22 -7.69 -12.73 -13.37
CA ILE A 22 -8.05 -11.89 -12.23
C ILE A 22 -8.95 -10.73 -12.67
N LEU A 23 -8.65 -10.12 -13.82
CA LEU A 23 -9.38 -8.94 -14.32
C LEU A 23 -10.84 -9.26 -14.61
N GLN A 24 -11.12 -10.41 -15.23
CA GLN A 24 -12.47 -10.77 -15.64
C GLN A 24 -13.40 -10.98 -14.42
N PRO A 25 -13.07 -11.81 -13.42
CA PRO A 25 -13.90 -11.96 -12.24
C PRO A 25 -14.00 -10.69 -11.39
N ALA A 26 -12.94 -9.87 -11.35
CA ALA A 26 -12.97 -8.58 -10.65
C ALA A 26 -13.95 -7.61 -11.33
N ALA A 27 -13.99 -7.57 -12.66
CA ALA A 27 -14.94 -6.77 -13.42
C ALA A 27 -16.39 -7.24 -13.19
N GLU A 28 -16.64 -8.54 -13.21
CA GLU A 28 -17.96 -9.14 -12.97
C GLU A 28 -18.48 -8.85 -11.57
N SER A 29 -17.60 -8.79 -10.57
CA SER A 29 -17.96 -8.44 -9.19
C SER A 29 -18.30 -6.96 -8.99
N CYS A 30 -18.04 -6.10 -9.98
CA CYS A 30 -18.17 -4.64 -9.91
C CYS A 30 -17.37 -3.98 -8.77
N ARG A 31 -16.47 -4.72 -8.10
CA ARG A 31 -15.60 -4.20 -7.06
C ARG A 31 -14.34 -3.57 -7.68
N PRO A 32 -13.84 -2.47 -7.09
CA PRO A 32 -12.58 -1.89 -7.53
C PRO A 32 -11.41 -2.87 -7.30
N LEU A 33 -10.40 -2.82 -8.17
CA LEU A 33 -9.18 -3.59 -8.05
C LEU A 33 -7.98 -2.65 -7.89
N LEU A 34 -7.24 -2.79 -6.80
CA LEU A 34 -5.92 -2.20 -6.62
C LEU A 34 -4.86 -3.24 -6.97
N VAL A 35 -3.96 -2.89 -7.85
CA VAL A 35 -2.80 -3.71 -8.21
C VAL A 35 -1.55 -3.09 -7.61
N ILE A 36 -0.83 -3.83 -6.80
CA ILE A 36 0.46 -3.44 -6.24
C ILE A 36 1.51 -4.40 -6.82
N ALA A 37 2.33 -3.89 -7.71
CA ALA A 37 3.36 -4.67 -8.41
C ALA A 37 4.70 -3.93 -8.41
N GLU A 38 5.79 -4.62 -8.70
CA GLU A 38 7.11 -3.98 -8.86
C GLU A 38 7.03 -2.83 -9.87
N ASP A 39 6.47 -3.11 -11.03
CA ASP A 39 6.17 -2.15 -12.08
C ASP A 39 5.06 -2.69 -12.98
N VAL A 40 4.49 -1.81 -13.81
CA VAL A 40 3.53 -2.17 -14.85
C VAL A 40 4.02 -1.57 -16.16
N ASP A 41 4.29 -2.43 -17.15
CA ASP A 41 4.76 -1.99 -18.46
C ASP A 41 3.76 -1.09 -19.17
N SER A 42 4.26 -0.23 -20.02
CA SER A 42 3.46 0.76 -20.76
C SER A 42 2.33 0.11 -21.57
N GLU A 43 2.56 -1.06 -22.15
CA GLU A 43 1.56 -1.80 -22.91
C GLU A 43 0.43 -2.31 -22.01
N ALA A 44 0.79 -2.93 -20.89
CA ALA A 44 -0.16 -3.39 -19.89
C ALA A 44 -0.93 -2.21 -19.28
N LEU A 45 -0.22 -1.14 -18.91
CA LEU A 45 -0.82 0.06 -18.34
C LEU A 45 -1.80 0.72 -19.30
N THR A 46 -1.45 0.86 -20.60
CA THR A 46 -2.33 1.42 -21.62
C THR A 46 -3.62 0.62 -21.73
N THR A 47 -3.54 -0.70 -21.72
CA THR A 47 -4.72 -1.56 -21.77
C THR A 47 -5.61 -1.38 -20.54
N LEU A 48 -5.04 -1.29 -19.34
CA LEU A 48 -5.78 -1.03 -18.11
C LEU A 48 -6.48 0.34 -18.12
N VAL A 49 -5.78 1.38 -18.60
CA VAL A 49 -6.32 2.75 -18.72
C VAL A 49 -7.48 2.79 -19.72
N VAL A 50 -7.33 2.17 -20.88
CA VAL A 50 -8.40 2.14 -21.91
C VAL A 50 -9.64 1.42 -21.36
N ASN A 51 -9.49 0.29 -20.68
CA ASN A 51 -10.61 -0.43 -20.08
C ASN A 51 -11.28 0.38 -18.94
N ARG A 52 -10.51 1.11 -18.16
CA ARG A 52 -11.04 2.03 -17.15
C ARG A 52 -11.84 3.18 -17.77
N LEU A 53 -11.32 3.79 -18.84
CA LEU A 53 -12.00 4.90 -19.54
C LEU A 53 -13.32 4.46 -20.20
N ARG A 54 -13.36 3.22 -20.68
CA ARG A 54 -14.60 2.59 -21.21
C ARG A 54 -15.62 2.24 -20.13
N GLY A 55 -15.30 2.47 -18.87
CA GLY A 55 -16.20 2.24 -17.73
C GLY A 55 -16.39 0.77 -17.33
N GLY A 56 -15.68 -0.16 -17.99
CA GLY A 56 -15.79 -1.60 -17.72
C GLY A 56 -15.02 -2.09 -16.48
N LEU A 57 -14.04 -1.31 -16.01
CA LEU A 57 -13.18 -1.76 -14.93
C LEU A 57 -12.77 -0.60 -14.01
N LYS A 58 -13.01 -0.77 -12.70
CA LYS A 58 -12.54 0.18 -11.67
C LYS A 58 -11.18 -0.27 -11.14
N ILE A 59 -10.10 0.00 -11.89
CA ILE A 59 -8.75 -0.46 -11.55
C ILE A 59 -7.81 0.72 -11.28
N CYS A 60 -6.87 0.50 -10.36
CA CYS A 60 -5.71 1.37 -10.12
C CYS A 60 -4.47 0.49 -9.94
N ALA A 61 -3.37 0.86 -10.56
CA ALA A 61 -2.09 0.21 -10.39
C ALA A 61 -1.12 1.17 -9.70
N VAL A 62 -0.38 0.65 -8.72
CA VAL A 62 0.64 1.38 -7.96
C VAL A 62 1.91 0.54 -7.88
N LYS A 63 3.05 1.21 -7.79
CA LYS A 63 4.33 0.53 -7.61
C LYS A 63 4.46 0.04 -6.16
N ALA A 64 4.98 -1.17 -6.01
CA ALA A 64 5.30 -1.72 -4.70
C ALA A 64 6.38 -0.89 -4.01
N PRO A 65 6.27 -0.67 -2.69
CA PRO A 65 7.24 0.11 -1.94
C PRO A 65 8.55 -0.65 -1.75
N GLY A 66 9.67 0.07 -1.77
CA GLY A 66 11.00 -0.47 -1.54
C GLY A 66 11.60 -1.22 -2.74
N PHE A 67 12.74 -1.87 -2.51
CA PHE A 67 13.52 -2.59 -3.52
C PHE A 67 14.01 -3.92 -2.96
N GLY A 68 14.21 -4.91 -3.84
CA GLY A 68 14.78 -6.22 -3.49
C GLY A 68 14.01 -6.92 -2.37
N ASP A 69 14.73 -7.50 -1.40
CA ASP A 69 14.14 -8.25 -0.29
C ASP A 69 13.24 -7.38 0.62
N ARG A 70 13.55 -6.09 0.74
CA ARG A 70 12.68 -5.16 1.48
C ARG A 70 11.32 -5.01 0.83
N ARG A 71 11.26 -4.95 -0.51
CA ARG A 71 9.99 -4.91 -1.23
C ARG A 71 9.17 -6.16 -0.97
N LYS A 72 9.81 -7.35 -1.04
CA LYS A 72 9.14 -8.61 -0.71
C LYS A 72 8.58 -8.60 0.71
N ALA A 73 9.37 -8.15 1.67
CA ALA A 73 8.96 -8.05 3.06
C ALA A 73 7.79 -7.07 3.28
N MET A 74 7.79 -5.92 2.57
CA MET A 74 6.70 -4.95 2.65
C MET A 74 5.43 -5.46 1.95
N LEU A 75 5.54 -6.17 0.84
CA LEU A 75 4.40 -6.85 0.20
C LEU A 75 3.77 -7.90 1.13
N GLU A 76 4.59 -8.67 1.87
CA GLU A 76 4.12 -9.61 2.89
C GLU A 76 3.37 -8.89 4.03
N ASP A 77 3.88 -7.74 4.49
CA ASP A 77 3.20 -6.94 5.51
C ASP A 77 1.82 -6.47 5.03
N ILE A 78 1.73 -6.04 3.76
CA ILE A 78 0.45 -5.65 3.15
C ILE A 78 -0.46 -6.87 2.97
N ALA A 79 0.07 -8.04 2.59
CA ALA A 79 -0.69 -9.27 2.47
C ALA A 79 -1.34 -9.67 3.80
N VAL A 80 -0.56 -9.66 4.88
CA VAL A 80 -1.07 -9.94 6.24
C VAL A 80 -2.13 -8.93 6.66
N LEU A 81 -1.91 -7.63 6.37
CA LEU A 81 -2.89 -6.58 6.69
C LEU A 81 -4.21 -6.74 5.94
N THR A 82 -4.15 -7.16 4.69
CA THR A 82 -5.32 -7.20 3.79
C THR A 82 -5.95 -8.59 3.69
N GLY A 83 -5.34 -9.59 4.31
CA GLY A 83 -5.79 -10.99 4.25
C GLY A 83 -5.60 -11.65 2.89
N GLY A 84 -4.69 -11.12 2.07
CA GLY A 84 -4.34 -11.65 0.76
C GLY A 84 -3.03 -12.45 0.77
N VAL A 85 -2.60 -12.86 -0.40
CA VAL A 85 -1.35 -13.60 -0.63
C VAL A 85 -0.49 -12.84 -1.64
N VAL A 86 0.82 -12.75 -1.38
CA VAL A 86 1.77 -12.24 -2.38
C VAL A 86 1.97 -13.29 -3.46
N ILE A 87 1.60 -12.95 -4.68
CA ILE A 87 1.84 -13.80 -5.85
C ILE A 87 3.31 -13.64 -6.25
N SER A 88 4.06 -14.72 -6.10
CA SER A 88 5.49 -14.80 -6.35
C SER A 88 5.84 -16.16 -6.94
N GLU A 89 6.66 -16.16 -7.98
CA GLU A 89 7.18 -17.39 -8.57
C GLU A 89 8.05 -18.16 -7.57
N ASP A 90 8.71 -17.47 -6.64
CA ASP A 90 9.49 -18.10 -5.57
C ASP A 90 8.61 -18.99 -4.67
N LYS A 91 7.31 -18.69 -4.61
CA LYS A 91 6.29 -19.48 -3.91
C LYS A 91 5.53 -20.44 -4.83
N GLY A 92 5.91 -20.54 -6.09
CA GLY A 92 5.22 -21.34 -7.09
C GLY A 92 3.88 -20.75 -7.53
N LEU A 93 3.61 -19.48 -7.22
CA LEU A 93 2.39 -18.76 -7.60
C LEU A 93 2.67 -17.86 -8.80
N THR A 94 1.88 -18.04 -9.84
CA THR A 94 1.95 -17.23 -11.08
C THR A 94 0.63 -16.49 -11.30
N LEU A 95 0.67 -15.36 -12.02
CA LEU A 95 -0.52 -14.52 -12.26
C LEU A 95 -1.64 -15.27 -13.00
N ASP A 96 -1.28 -16.19 -13.91
CA ASP A 96 -2.21 -17.00 -14.69
C ASP A 96 -3.02 -18.01 -13.84
N LYS A 97 -2.49 -18.37 -12.66
CA LYS A 97 -3.13 -19.28 -11.70
C LYS A 97 -3.75 -18.56 -10.49
N ALA A 98 -3.64 -17.25 -10.47
CA ALA A 98 -4.17 -16.47 -9.35
C ALA A 98 -5.71 -16.45 -9.39
N THR A 99 -6.31 -16.59 -8.20
CA THR A 99 -7.77 -16.59 -8.00
C THR A 99 -8.18 -15.39 -7.15
N LEU A 100 -9.48 -15.04 -7.15
CA LEU A 100 -10.01 -13.97 -6.30
C LEU A 100 -9.78 -14.23 -4.80
N GLU A 101 -9.72 -15.49 -4.38
CA GLU A 101 -9.48 -15.87 -2.99
C GLU A 101 -8.07 -15.52 -2.50
N MET A 102 -7.12 -15.40 -3.42
CA MET A 102 -5.75 -14.98 -3.11
C MET A 102 -5.61 -13.46 -2.97
N LEU A 103 -6.63 -12.70 -3.42
CA LEU A 103 -6.61 -11.26 -3.31
C LEU A 103 -6.94 -10.81 -1.89
N GLY A 104 -6.18 -9.82 -1.42
CA GLY A 104 -6.53 -9.11 -0.22
C GLY A 104 -7.73 -8.18 -0.43
N SER A 105 -8.26 -7.66 0.66
CA SER A 105 -9.27 -6.61 0.62
C SER A 105 -9.11 -5.63 1.78
N ALA A 106 -9.72 -4.45 1.64
CA ALA A 106 -9.74 -3.44 2.67
C ALA A 106 -11.05 -2.65 2.58
N LYS A 107 -11.46 -1.99 3.66
CA LYS A 107 -12.64 -1.16 3.67
C LYS A 107 -12.51 0.05 2.75
N LYS A 108 -11.34 0.70 2.80
CA LYS A 108 -11.05 1.88 1.98
C LYS A 108 -9.60 1.93 1.55
N VAL A 109 -9.36 2.28 0.29
CA VAL A 109 -8.03 2.61 -0.21
C VAL A 109 -8.07 3.98 -0.88
N THR A 110 -7.13 4.82 -0.49
CA THR A 110 -6.92 6.14 -1.09
C THR A 110 -5.56 6.15 -1.77
N VAL A 111 -5.57 6.44 -3.06
CA VAL A 111 -4.34 6.54 -3.88
C VAL A 111 -4.17 7.99 -4.29
N SER A 112 -3.04 8.58 -3.94
CA SER A 112 -2.59 9.89 -4.39
C SER A 112 -1.33 9.74 -5.26
N LYS A 113 -0.75 10.85 -5.66
CA LYS A 113 0.51 10.85 -6.42
C LYS A 113 1.68 10.27 -5.60
N ASP A 114 1.72 10.59 -4.30
CA ASP A 114 2.87 10.31 -3.45
C ASP A 114 2.61 9.18 -2.46
N PHE A 115 1.34 8.91 -2.11
CA PHE A 115 1.00 7.88 -1.11
C PHE A 115 -0.15 7.01 -1.55
N THR A 116 -0.14 5.78 -1.05
CA THR A 116 -1.28 4.87 -1.06
C THR A 116 -1.60 4.50 0.39
N THR A 117 -2.81 4.83 0.83
CA THR A 117 -3.29 4.56 2.18
C THR A 117 -4.32 3.46 2.15
N ILE A 118 -4.08 2.39 2.89
CA ILE A 118 -4.99 1.24 3.06
C ILE A 118 -5.57 1.33 4.48
N VAL A 119 -6.87 1.37 4.59
CA VAL A 119 -7.58 1.49 5.87
C VAL A 119 -8.49 0.29 6.07
N ASP A 120 -8.46 -0.28 7.27
CA ASP A 120 -9.25 -1.44 7.67
C ASP A 120 -9.08 -2.61 6.68
N GLY A 121 -7.88 -3.17 6.61
CA GLY A 121 -7.60 -4.40 5.87
C GLY A 121 -8.36 -5.59 6.47
N ALA A 122 -8.68 -6.56 5.62
CA ALA A 122 -9.45 -7.76 6.00
C ALA A 122 -8.60 -8.84 6.69
N GLY A 123 -7.31 -8.58 6.94
CA GLY A 123 -6.44 -9.51 7.65
C GLY A 123 -6.90 -9.80 9.07
N SER A 124 -6.64 -11.01 9.56
CA SER A 124 -7.00 -11.36 10.93
C SER A 124 -6.11 -10.62 11.95
N LYS A 125 -6.68 -10.25 13.08
CA LYS A 125 -5.92 -9.57 14.15
C LYS A 125 -4.79 -10.43 14.67
N GLU A 126 -5.00 -11.75 14.70
CA GLU A 126 -4.02 -12.74 15.11
C GLU A 126 -2.81 -12.74 14.18
N SER A 127 -3.02 -12.85 12.88
CA SER A 127 -1.94 -12.82 11.87
C SER A 127 -1.17 -11.51 11.89
N ILE A 128 -1.87 -10.39 12.08
CA ILE A 128 -1.24 -9.07 12.21
C ILE A 128 -0.38 -9.01 13.48
N ALA A 129 -0.87 -9.52 14.61
CA ALA A 129 -0.12 -9.56 15.88
C ALA A 129 1.12 -10.46 15.77
N GLU A 130 1.01 -11.62 15.15
CA GLU A 130 2.14 -12.50 14.87
C GLU A 130 3.20 -11.81 14.00
N ARG A 131 2.77 -11.13 12.94
CA ARG A 131 3.68 -10.37 12.06
C ARG A 131 4.38 -9.23 12.80
N VAL A 132 3.65 -8.50 13.64
CA VAL A 132 4.20 -7.44 14.50
C VAL A 132 5.26 -8.02 15.45
N ASN A 133 4.99 -9.15 16.09
CA ASN A 133 5.94 -9.80 16.98
C ASN A 133 7.19 -10.31 16.24
N TYR A 134 7.00 -10.83 15.03
CA TYR A 134 8.12 -11.21 14.15
C TYR A 134 9.03 -10.01 13.86
N ILE A 135 8.47 -8.87 13.42
CA ILE A 135 9.26 -7.65 13.14
C ILE A 135 9.96 -7.14 14.40
N LYS A 136 9.32 -7.18 15.58
CA LYS A 136 9.95 -6.81 16.85
C LYS A 136 11.15 -7.70 17.18
N SER A 137 11.06 -8.99 16.92
CA SER A 137 12.17 -9.91 17.13
C SER A 137 13.34 -9.64 16.14
N GLU A 138 13.05 -9.30 14.90
CA GLU A 138 14.06 -8.89 13.94
C GLU A 138 14.78 -7.60 14.39
N ILE A 139 14.05 -6.60 14.90
CA ILE A 139 14.61 -5.36 15.45
C ILE A 139 15.58 -5.66 16.61
N ALA A 140 15.23 -6.60 17.49
CA ALA A 140 16.07 -6.96 18.63
C ALA A 140 17.37 -7.69 18.20
N ASN A 141 17.31 -8.46 17.13
CA ASN A 141 18.44 -9.27 16.65
C ASN A 141 19.34 -8.52 15.65
N THR A 142 18.87 -7.44 15.05
CA THR A 142 19.58 -6.67 14.04
C THR A 142 20.65 -5.77 14.67
N LYS A 143 21.90 -5.89 14.18
CA LYS A 143 23.04 -5.08 14.64
C LYS A 143 23.20 -3.77 13.84
N SER A 144 22.66 -3.69 12.64
CA SER A 144 22.71 -2.53 11.78
C SER A 144 21.68 -1.48 12.22
N GLN A 145 22.15 -0.29 12.57
CA GLN A 145 21.26 0.82 12.94
C GLN A 145 20.30 1.19 11.81
N TYR A 146 20.79 1.22 10.59
CA TYR A 146 19.97 1.52 9.41
C TYR A 146 18.85 0.49 9.19
N ASP A 147 19.16 -0.82 9.31
CA ASP A 147 18.14 -1.86 9.17
C ASP A 147 17.11 -1.80 10.31
N LYS A 148 17.57 -1.46 11.53
CA LYS A 148 16.71 -1.26 12.68
C LYS A 148 15.69 -0.14 12.45
N GLU A 149 16.12 1.00 11.91
CA GLU A 149 15.25 2.11 11.55
C GLU A 149 14.21 1.69 10.50
N LYS A 150 14.63 0.95 9.46
CA LYS A 150 13.72 0.45 8.42
C LYS A 150 12.72 -0.59 8.93
N LEU A 151 13.11 -1.43 9.85
CA LEU A 151 12.21 -2.35 10.54
C LEU A 151 11.21 -1.60 11.44
N GLN A 152 11.66 -0.54 12.12
CA GLN A 152 10.78 0.32 12.92
C GLN A 152 9.75 1.05 12.07
N GLU A 153 10.13 1.56 10.89
CA GLU A 153 9.19 2.13 9.92
C GLU A 153 8.12 1.12 9.49
N ARG A 154 8.51 -0.13 9.20
CA ARG A 154 7.56 -1.20 8.85
C ARG A 154 6.62 -1.51 10.01
N LEU A 155 7.18 -1.64 11.22
CA LEU A 155 6.40 -1.86 12.43
C LEU A 155 5.36 -0.77 12.67
N ALA A 156 5.76 0.50 12.51
CA ALA A 156 4.88 1.64 12.68
C ALA A 156 3.72 1.63 11.67
N LYS A 157 3.98 1.25 10.40
CA LYS A 157 2.94 1.15 9.37
C LYS A 157 1.96 0.00 9.63
N LEU A 158 2.42 -1.11 10.17
CA LEU A 158 1.59 -2.30 10.41
C LEU A 158 0.83 -2.23 11.75
N ALA A 159 1.49 -1.78 12.82
CA ALA A 159 0.93 -1.70 14.16
C ALA A 159 0.27 -0.36 14.49
N GLY A 160 0.59 0.69 13.73
CA GLY A 160 0.01 2.01 13.86
C GLY A 160 -1.36 2.11 13.19
N GLY A 161 -2.24 2.92 13.75
CA GLY A 161 -3.48 3.31 13.07
C GLY A 161 -3.23 4.37 12.01
N VAL A 162 -4.20 4.54 11.11
CA VAL A 162 -4.24 5.66 10.17
C VAL A 162 -5.19 6.71 10.73
N ALA A 163 -4.65 7.89 11.08
CA ALA A 163 -5.47 9.05 11.42
C ALA A 163 -5.79 9.84 10.14
N VAL A 164 -7.05 10.14 9.93
CA VAL A 164 -7.49 10.95 8.78
C VAL A 164 -8.03 12.28 9.31
N LEU A 165 -7.33 13.36 8.99
CA LEU A 165 -7.76 14.71 9.32
C LEU A 165 -8.51 15.30 8.09
N TYR A 166 -9.81 15.53 8.27
CA TYR A 166 -10.62 16.19 7.25
C TYR A 166 -10.49 17.71 7.40
N VAL A 167 -9.99 18.36 6.36
CA VAL A 167 -9.84 19.81 6.28
C VAL A 167 -10.90 20.36 5.36
N GLY A 168 -11.61 21.41 5.82
CA GLY A 168 -12.62 22.11 5.03
C GLY A 168 -12.47 23.63 5.16
N ALA A 169 -12.97 24.36 4.16
CA ALA A 169 -13.01 25.82 4.12
C ALA A 169 -14.15 26.30 3.21
N ASN A 170 -14.43 27.61 3.23
CA ASN A 170 -15.47 28.23 2.43
C ASN A 170 -15.07 28.39 0.95
N SER A 171 -13.77 28.32 0.63
CA SER A 171 -13.25 28.38 -0.73
C SER A 171 -12.16 27.32 -0.94
N GLU A 172 -11.93 26.96 -2.21
CA GLU A 172 -10.90 25.99 -2.60
C GLU A 172 -9.48 26.49 -2.26
N VAL A 173 -9.25 27.80 -2.42
CA VAL A 173 -7.97 28.43 -2.10
C VAL A 173 -7.68 28.35 -0.60
N GLU A 174 -8.65 28.72 0.23
CA GLU A 174 -8.54 28.64 1.69
C GLU A 174 -8.37 27.19 2.17
N MET A 175 -9.07 26.24 1.54
CA MET A 175 -8.92 24.82 1.85
C MET A 175 -7.52 24.33 1.56
N LYS A 176 -6.95 24.73 0.41
CA LYS A 176 -5.58 24.39 0.04
C LYS A 176 -4.56 24.98 1.03
N GLU A 177 -4.71 26.24 1.39
CA GLU A 177 -3.85 26.91 2.39
C GLU A 177 -3.89 26.19 3.76
N LYS A 178 -5.07 25.82 4.23
CA LYS A 178 -5.21 25.06 5.48
C LYS A 178 -4.57 23.67 5.38
N LYS A 179 -4.71 23.00 4.24
CA LYS A 179 -4.06 21.71 4.01
C LYS A 179 -2.54 21.85 4.06
N ASP A 180 -1.99 22.83 3.35
CA ASP A 180 -0.55 23.08 3.31
C ASP A 180 -0.01 23.38 4.71
N ARG A 181 -0.72 24.16 5.54
CA ARG A 181 -0.35 24.40 6.97
C ARG A 181 -0.36 23.13 7.81
N VAL A 182 -1.32 22.23 7.58
CA VAL A 182 -1.37 20.94 8.30
C VAL A 182 -0.21 20.06 7.88
N ASP A 183 0.13 20.02 6.60
CA ASP A 183 1.26 19.26 6.08
C ASP A 183 2.59 19.79 6.65
N ASP A 184 2.78 21.11 6.72
CA ASP A 184 3.95 21.75 7.34
C ASP A 184 4.05 21.42 8.84
N ALA A 185 2.94 21.54 9.57
CA ALA A 185 2.90 21.21 11.00
C ALA A 185 3.21 19.72 11.25
N LEU A 186 2.75 18.84 10.36
CA LEU A 186 3.03 17.42 10.45
C LEU A 186 4.53 17.12 10.22
N CYS A 187 5.15 17.78 9.22
CA CYS A 187 6.58 17.65 8.97
C CYS A 187 7.41 18.15 10.16
N ALA A 188 7.07 19.32 10.70
CA ALA A 188 7.74 19.88 11.87
C ALA A 188 7.58 19.00 13.11
N THR A 189 6.40 18.43 13.34
CA THR A 189 6.13 17.53 14.46
C THR A 189 6.93 16.21 14.33
N ARG A 190 7.04 15.65 13.13
CA ARG A 190 7.88 14.47 12.90
C ARG A 190 9.35 14.74 13.20
N ALA A 191 9.90 15.83 12.66
CA ALA A 191 11.27 16.24 12.95
C ALA A 191 11.50 16.43 14.45
N ALA A 192 10.57 17.09 15.15
CA ALA A 192 10.65 17.30 16.59
C ALA A 192 10.59 16.00 17.42
N THR A 193 9.83 15.01 16.97
CA THR A 193 9.76 13.70 17.64
C THR A 193 10.98 12.82 17.38
N GLU A 194 11.61 12.95 16.23
CA GLU A 194 12.78 12.15 15.84
C GLU A 194 14.09 12.77 16.37
N GLU A 195 14.25 14.07 16.27
CA GLU A 195 15.50 14.79 16.55
C GLU A 195 15.45 15.67 17.82
N GLY A 196 14.26 15.87 18.38
CA GLY A 196 14.04 16.75 19.51
C GLY A 196 13.82 18.22 19.10
N VAL A 197 13.77 19.10 20.09
CA VAL A 197 13.57 20.55 19.92
C VAL A 197 14.63 21.34 20.64
N VAL A 198 14.99 22.49 20.09
CA VAL A 198 15.85 23.51 20.75
C VAL A 198 15.05 24.77 20.97
N ILE A 199 15.53 25.62 21.88
CA ILE A 199 14.91 26.94 22.12
C ILE A 199 15.08 27.76 20.84
N GLY A 200 13.97 28.24 20.28
CA GLY A 200 13.98 29.09 19.10
C GLY A 200 14.43 30.52 19.40
N CYS A 201 14.75 31.26 18.35
CA CYS A 201 15.23 32.65 18.45
C CYS A 201 16.50 32.80 19.28
N GLY A 202 17.41 31.87 19.11
CA GLY A 202 18.76 31.94 19.71
C GLY A 202 19.56 33.12 19.21
#